data_bbb38b3b4a05617b84211c63772c7dc3
#
_entry.id   bbb38b3b4a05617b84211c63772c7dc3
#
_cell.length_a   1.000
_cell.length_b   1.000
_cell.length_c   1.000
_cell.angle_alpha   90.00
_cell.angle_beta   90.00
_cell.angle_gamma   90.00
#
_symmetry.space_group_name_H-M   'P 1'
#
loop_
_entity.id
_entity.type
_entity.pdbx_description
1 polymer ?
#
loop_
_entity_poly.entity_id
_entity_poly.type
_entity_poly.pdbx_seq_one_letter_code
_entity_poly.pdbx_strand_id
1 'polypeptide(L)'
;MDVNEEVKIFRTALYACEIMVKSGSETYRAEDTIKRMLASKGFLNISTFVSPTVIILGDNLKDGNCYIKNIPKRSSNLARIENVNEVSRSYVQGKISTDEAMEKLKIIENESPYPYWLMCLGCGISCAAFAILIGGNYTDFIATLITSILALHLNEIINAASNTVFLGNFIGSLIVSVVAILFSKIGLGSSLESTIVGSVLPLVPGVAFTGGVRDFITGDLISGTARCIEAIMIGIAIAFGVGVCMTVFNALGGL
;
A
#
# COMPACT_ATOMS: atom_id res chain seq x y z
N MET A 1 18.07 -16.64 -30.25
CA MET A 1 18.26 -16.34 -28.81
C MET A 1 18.35 -17.67 -28.07
N ASP A 2 19.27 -17.81 -27.15
CA ASP A 2 19.37 -19.03 -26.33
C ASP A 2 18.13 -19.11 -25.41
N VAL A 3 17.58 -20.32 -25.20
CA VAL A 3 16.40 -20.55 -24.34
C VAL A 3 16.61 -20.01 -22.93
N ASN A 4 17.84 -20.11 -22.41
CA ASN A 4 18.18 -19.57 -21.11
C ASN A 4 18.13 -18.03 -21.04
N GLU A 5 18.51 -17.35 -22.11
CA GLU A 5 18.47 -15.89 -22.19
C GLU A 5 17.03 -15.39 -22.27
N GLU A 6 16.19 -16.07 -23.04
CA GLU A 6 14.77 -15.77 -23.13
C GLU A 6 14.06 -15.88 -21.78
N VAL A 7 14.22 -17.00 -21.09
CA VAL A 7 13.66 -17.21 -19.74
C VAL A 7 14.11 -16.10 -18.78
N LYS A 8 15.35 -15.64 -18.89
CA LYS A 8 15.90 -14.57 -18.06
C LYS A 8 15.23 -13.23 -18.34
N ILE A 9 14.99 -12.89 -19.62
CA ILE A 9 14.28 -11.68 -20.02
C ILE A 9 12.86 -11.68 -19.45
N PHE A 10 12.12 -12.77 -19.61
CA PHE A 10 10.76 -12.92 -19.08
C PHE A 10 10.72 -12.79 -17.56
N ARG A 11 11.65 -13.45 -16.86
CA ARG A 11 11.76 -13.35 -15.39
C ARG A 11 12.06 -11.93 -14.92
N THR A 12 12.92 -11.20 -15.61
CA THR A 12 13.28 -9.82 -15.24
C THR A 12 12.08 -8.88 -15.41
N ALA A 13 11.36 -8.99 -16.52
CA ALA A 13 10.16 -8.20 -16.75
C ALA A 13 9.03 -8.54 -15.75
N LEU A 14 8.83 -9.84 -15.47
CA LEU A 14 7.87 -10.30 -14.47
C LEU A 14 8.24 -9.81 -13.07
N TYR A 15 9.52 -9.80 -12.72
CA TYR A 15 9.99 -9.34 -11.42
C TYR A 15 9.81 -7.83 -11.23
N ALA A 16 10.04 -7.03 -12.28
CA ALA A 16 9.74 -5.60 -12.27
C ALA A 16 8.25 -5.35 -12.00
N CYS A 17 7.37 -6.07 -12.71
CA CYS A 17 5.92 -6.00 -12.51
C CYS A 17 5.52 -6.44 -11.08
N GLU A 18 6.11 -7.51 -10.57
CA GLU A 18 5.88 -8.00 -9.20
C GLU A 18 6.17 -6.93 -8.16
N ILE A 19 7.34 -6.26 -8.25
CA ILE A 19 7.70 -5.19 -7.32
C ILE A 19 6.71 -4.03 -7.41
N MET A 20 6.28 -3.64 -8.63
CA MET A 20 5.29 -2.58 -8.82
C MET A 20 3.95 -2.93 -8.15
N VAL A 21 3.41 -4.12 -8.40
CA VAL A 21 2.12 -4.56 -7.82
C VAL A 21 2.22 -4.69 -6.30
N LYS A 22 3.30 -5.27 -5.77
CA LYS A 22 3.59 -5.34 -4.33
C LYS A 22 3.64 -3.96 -3.69
N SER A 23 4.12 -2.96 -4.42
CA SER A 23 4.28 -1.58 -3.95
C SER A 23 3.04 -0.70 -4.14
N GLY A 24 1.93 -1.27 -4.63
CA GLY A 24 0.65 -0.57 -4.76
C GLY A 24 0.48 0.21 -6.07
N SER A 25 1.27 -0.10 -7.11
CA SER A 25 1.07 0.46 -8.45
C SER A 25 -0.30 0.08 -9.00
N GLU A 26 -0.83 0.93 -9.86
CA GLU A 26 -2.00 0.62 -10.69
C GLU A 26 -1.68 -0.55 -11.61
N THR A 27 -2.64 -1.43 -11.85
CA THR A 27 -2.46 -2.65 -12.63
C THR A 27 -2.06 -2.38 -14.08
N TYR A 28 -2.71 -1.39 -14.72
CA TYR A 28 -2.39 -1.02 -16.10
C TYR A 28 -0.95 -0.52 -16.27
N ARG A 29 -0.38 0.18 -15.27
CA ARG A 29 1.02 0.66 -15.32
C ARG A 29 2.01 -0.49 -15.19
N ALA A 30 1.73 -1.44 -14.31
CA ALA A 30 2.55 -2.64 -14.15
C ALA A 30 2.51 -3.51 -15.42
N GLU A 31 1.34 -3.64 -16.04
CA GLU A 31 1.16 -4.33 -17.31
C GLU A 31 1.89 -3.65 -18.48
N ASP A 32 1.77 -2.33 -18.61
CA ASP A 32 2.48 -1.56 -19.62
C ASP A 32 4.01 -1.65 -19.45
N THR A 33 4.50 -1.68 -18.22
CA THR A 33 5.93 -1.86 -17.94
C THR A 33 6.43 -3.22 -18.44
N ILE A 34 5.72 -4.32 -18.15
CA ILE A 34 6.11 -5.65 -18.61
C ILE A 34 6.10 -5.74 -20.14
N LYS A 35 5.05 -5.22 -20.78
CA LYS A 35 4.91 -5.19 -22.24
C LYS A 35 6.07 -4.43 -22.90
N ARG A 36 6.39 -3.25 -22.40
CA ARG A 36 7.50 -2.44 -22.93
C ARG A 36 8.87 -3.10 -22.77
N MET A 37 9.13 -3.70 -21.60
CA MET A 37 10.39 -4.40 -21.35
C MET A 37 10.57 -5.58 -22.30
N LEU A 38 9.51 -6.39 -22.51
CA LEU A 38 9.55 -7.54 -23.41
C LEU A 38 9.60 -7.13 -24.88
N ALA A 39 8.84 -6.13 -25.28
CA ALA A 39 8.85 -5.60 -26.65
C ALA A 39 10.24 -5.08 -27.06
N SER A 40 11.00 -4.45 -26.14
CA SER A 40 12.37 -3.99 -26.39
C SER A 40 13.36 -5.11 -26.74
N LYS A 41 13.02 -6.36 -26.41
CA LYS A 41 13.80 -7.57 -26.73
C LYS A 41 13.19 -8.41 -27.85
N GLY A 42 12.18 -7.86 -28.57
CA GLY A 42 11.55 -8.49 -29.72
C GLY A 42 10.34 -9.39 -29.42
N PHE A 43 9.89 -9.46 -28.15
CA PHE A 43 8.69 -10.21 -27.78
C PHE A 43 7.46 -9.33 -27.92
N LEU A 44 6.81 -9.35 -29.08
CA LEU A 44 5.67 -8.50 -29.41
C LEU A 44 4.30 -9.16 -29.17
N ASN A 45 4.25 -10.49 -29.19
CA ASN A 45 2.99 -11.26 -29.08
C ASN A 45 2.86 -11.91 -27.70
N ILE A 46 2.77 -11.08 -26.68
CA ILE A 46 2.61 -11.51 -25.28
C ILE A 46 1.20 -11.20 -24.79
N SER A 47 0.63 -12.13 -24.01
CA SER A 47 -0.59 -11.93 -23.23
C SER A 47 -0.21 -11.69 -21.78
N THR A 48 -0.73 -10.62 -21.19
CA THR A 48 -0.53 -10.29 -19.80
C THR A 48 -1.86 -10.10 -19.09
N PHE A 49 -1.97 -10.66 -17.90
CA PHE A 49 -3.05 -10.36 -16.97
C PHE A 49 -2.43 -10.00 -15.61
N VAL A 50 -2.65 -8.78 -15.19
CA VAL A 50 -2.13 -8.26 -13.92
C VAL A 50 -3.30 -7.95 -13.01
N SER A 51 -3.32 -8.54 -11.83
CA SER A 51 -4.28 -8.23 -10.78
C SER A 51 -3.55 -7.96 -9.47
N PRO A 52 -4.22 -7.42 -8.43
CA PRO A 52 -3.58 -7.19 -7.14
C PRO A 52 -3.01 -8.45 -6.48
N THR A 53 -3.47 -9.63 -6.84
CA THR A 53 -3.11 -10.90 -6.20
C THR A 53 -2.32 -11.86 -7.07
N VAL A 54 -2.37 -11.69 -8.40
CA VAL A 54 -1.70 -12.58 -9.35
C VAL A 54 -1.29 -11.84 -10.61
N ILE A 55 -0.13 -12.22 -11.15
CA ILE A 55 0.36 -11.82 -12.46
C ILE A 55 0.46 -13.07 -13.31
N ILE A 56 -0.13 -13.04 -14.51
CA ILE A 56 -0.04 -14.10 -15.52
C ILE A 56 0.60 -13.48 -16.75
N LEU A 57 1.63 -14.12 -17.28
CA LEU A 57 2.36 -13.69 -18.47
C LEU A 57 2.56 -14.89 -19.38
N GLY A 58 2.01 -14.82 -20.58
CA GLY A 58 2.12 -15.85 -21.62
C GLY A 58 2.76 -15.33 -22.89
N ASP A 59 3.51 -16.19 -23.59
CA ASP A 59 3.96 -15.96 -24.95
C ASP A 59 3.01 -16.66 -25.92
N ASN A 60 2.31 -15.89 -26.75
CA ASN A 60 1.30 -16.42 -27.68
C ASN A 60 1.92 -17.14 -28.90
N LEU A 61 3.23 -16.98 -29.15
CA LEU A 61 3.92 -17.59 -30.28
C LEU A 61 4.57 -18.94 -29.94
N LYS A 62 4.77 -19.24 -28.66
CA LYS A 62 5.41 -20.47 -28.20
C LYS A 62 4.44 -21.27 -27.36
N ASP A 63 4.07 -22.43 -27.87
CA ASP A 63 3.15 -23.36 -27.22
C ASP A 63 3.55 -23.63 -25.76
N GLY A 64 2.81 -23.00 -24.83
CA GLY A 64 2.80 -23.38 -23.42
C GLY A 64 3.71 -22.60 -22.46
N ASN A 65 4.47 -21.60 -22.87
CA ASN A 65 5.24 -20.80 -21.92
C ASN A 65 4.34 -19.79 -21.20
N CYS A 66 3.90 -20.17 -19.99
CA CYS A 66 3.11 -19.31 -19.12
C CYS A 66 3.82 -19.17 -17.77
N TYR A 67 4.04 -17.91 -17.37
CA TYR A 67 4.62 -17.56 -16.08
C TYR A 67 3.52 -17.03 -15.17
N ILE A 68 3.38 -17.62 -13.98
CA ILE A 68 2.39 -17.21 -12.98
C ILE A 68 3.13 -16.77 -11.72
N LYS A 69 2.77 -15.60 -11.19
CA LYS A 69 3.34 -15.09 -9.95
C LYS A 69 2.22 -14.66 -9.01
N ASN A 70 2.16 -15.26 -7.83
CA ASN A 70 1.24 -14.87 -6.76
C ASN A 70 1.82 -13.71 -5.95
N ILE A 71 0.94 -12.79 -5.56
CA ILE A 71 1.25 -11.60 -4.75
C ILE A 71 0.54 -11.73 -3.39
N PRO A 72 1.16 -12.37 -2.40
CA PRO A 72 0.49 -12.64 -1.11
C PRO A 72 0.39 -11.42 -0.20
N LYS A 73 1.34 -10.48 -0.30
CA LYS A 73 1.40 -9.28 0.54
C LYS A 73 1.65 -8.05 -0.32
N ARG A 74 0.96 -6.97 -0.01
CA ARG A 74 1.11 -5.67 -0.65
C ARG A 74 1.40 -4.60 0.40
N SER A 75 2.11 -3.58 -0.01
CA SER A 75 2.37 -2.38 0.77
C SER A 75 2.28 -1.16 -0.14
N SER A 76 2.19 0.04 0.41
CA SER A 76 2.26 1.25 -0.40
C SER A 76 3.68 1.80 -0.34
N ASN A 77 4.41 1.76 -1.48
CA ASN A 77 5.76 2.32 -1.58
C ASN A 77 5.97 2.98 -2.95
N LEU A 78 5.68 4.27 -3.02
CA LEU A 78 5.78 5.05 -4.27
C LEU A 78 7.23 5.19 -4.75
N ALA A 79 8.20 5.27 -3.85
CA ALA A 79 9.61 5.34 -4.21
C ALA A 79 10.09 4.07 -4.94
N ARG A 80 9.64 2.88 -4.50
CA ARG A 80 9.93 1.63 -5.22
C ARG A 80 9.34 1.64 -6.63
N ILE A 81 8.11 2.13 -6.78
CA ILE A 81 7.46 2.24 -8.11
C ILE A 81 8.27 3.17 -9.01
N GLU A 82 8.73 4.30 -8.52
CA GLU A 82 9.56 5.24 -9.26
C GLU A 82 10.89 4.61 -9.70
N ASN A 83 11.61 3.97 -8.77
CA ASN A 83 12.88 3.31 -9.05
C ASN A 83 12.73 2.16 -10.07
N VAL A 84 11.67 1.35 -9.99
CA VAL A 84 11.38 0.32 -11.00
C VAL A 84 11.10 0.94 -12.37
N ASN A 85 10.36 2.04 -12.43
CA ASN A 85 10.12 2.76 -13.69
C ASN A 85 11.42 3.28 -14.31
N GLU A 86 12.39 3.75 -13.50
CA GLU A 86 13.69 4.21 -13.98
C GLU A 86 14.52 3.04 -14.54
N VAL A 87 14.57 1.91 -13.83
CA VAL A 87 15.23 0.69 -14.32
C VAL A 87 14.59 0.20 -15.62
N SER A 88 13.26 0.15 -15.68
CA SER A 88 12.52 -0.26 -16.88
C SER A 88 12.85 0.65 -18.07
N ARG A 89 12.86 1.97 -17.90
CA ARG A 89 13.21 2.93 -18.95
C ARG A 89 14.65 2.73 -19.43
N SER A 90 15.60 2.58 -18.51
CA SER A 90 17.01 2.34 -18.84
C SER A 90 17.20 1.03 -19.59
N TYR A 91 16.47 -0.02 -19.22
CA TYR A 91 16.47 -1.31 -19.88
C TYR A 91 15.90 -1.25 -21.31
N VAL A 92 14.75 -0.60 -21.49
CA VAL A 92 14.11 -0.41 -22.80
C VAL A 92 15.00 0.40 -23.75
N GLN A 93 15.74 1.39 -23.23
CA GLN A 93 16.71 2.19 -24.01
C GLN A 93 18.01 1.42 -24.32
N GLY A 94 18.17 0.19 -23.83
CA GLY A 94 19.40 -0.60 -24.03
C GLY A 94 20.62 -0.10 -23.24
N LYS A 95 20.40 0.79 -22.24
CA LYS A 95 21.50 1.34 -21.41
C LYS A 95 22.02 0.35 -20.37
N ILE A 96 21.20 -0.62 -20.01
CA ILE A 96 21.55 -1.68 -19.04
C ILE A 96 21.20 -3.06 -19.63
N SER A 97 22.01 -4.05 -19.26
CA SER A 97 21.77 -5.46 -19.62
C SER A 97 20.63 -6.08 -18.79
N THR A 98 20.20 -7.28 -19.18
CA THR A 98 19.18 -8.03 -18.43
C THR A 98 19.66 -8.40 -17.02
N ASP A 99 20.96 -8.70 -16.86
CA ASP A 99 21.58 -9.00 -15.58
C ASP A 99 21.61 -7.81 -14.66
N GLU A 100 22.08 -6.68 -15.16
CA GLU A 100 22.12 -5.42 -14.41
C GLU A 100 20.71 -4.95 -14.01
N ALA A 101 19.72 -5.13 -14.88
CA ALA A 101 18.33 -4.81 -14.56
C ALA A 101 17.82 -5.68 -13.41
N MET A 102 18.09 -7.00 -13.45
CA MET A 102 17.70 -7.93 -12.39
C MET A 102 18.38 -7.60 -11.06
N GLU A 103 19.66 -7.25 -11.06
CA GLU A 103 20.39 -6.85 -9.84
C GLU A 103 19.80 -5.57 -9.23
N LYS A 104 19.58 -4.54 -10.06
CA LYS A 104 18.96 -3.29 -9.59
C LYS A 104 17.57 -3.52 -9.02
N LEU A 105 16.75 -4.35 -9.66
CA LEU A 105 15.43 -4.71 -9.14
C LEU A 105 15.49 -5.41 -7.78
N LYS A 106 16.45 -6.31 -7.56
CA LYS A 106 16.67 -6.96 -6.26
C LYS A 106 17.07 -5.97 -5.17
N ILE A 107 17.89 -4.99 -5.49
CA ILE A 107 18.26 -3.92 -4.56
C ILE A 107 17.01 -3.13 -4.19
N ILE A 108 16.23 -2.68 -5.18
CA ILE A 108 15.00 -1.90 -4.99
C ILE A 108 13.98 -2.64 -4.11
N GLU A 109 13.82 -3.96 -4.27
CA GLU A 109 12.86 -4.73 -3.45
C GLU A 109 13.26 -4.74 -1.98
N ASN A 110 14.55 -4.74 -1.67
CA ASN A 110 15.07 -4.87 -0.30
C ASN A 110 15.35 -3.53 0.39
N GLU A 111 15.43 -2.44 -0.36
CA GLU A 111 15.68 -1.11 0.20
C GLU A 111 14.41 -0.46 0.76
N SER A 112 14.56 0.15 1.96
CA SER A 112 13.61 1.12 2.47
C SER A 112 14.20 2.52 2.27
N PRO A 113 13.51 3.43 1.53
CA PRO A 113 14.08 4.74 1.21
C PRO A 113 14.25 5.65 2.42
N TYR A 114 13.52 5.37 3.51
CA TYR A 114 13.53 6.19 4.73
C TYR A 114 13.65 5.33 5.98
N PRO A 115 14.37 5.83 7.02
CA PRO A 115 14.40 5.18 8.31
C PRO A 115 13.01 5.24 8.98
N TYR A 116 12.63 4.19 9.69
CA TYR A 116 11.31 4.01 10.26
C TYR A 116 10.87 5.18 11.17
N TRP A 117 11.78 5.72 11.98
CA TRP A 117 11.47 6.86 12.85
C TRP A 117 11.04 8.12 12.07
N LEU A 118 11.62 8.36 10.89
CA LEU A 118 11.26 9.50 10.04
C LEU A 118 9.87 9.30 9.43
N MET A 119 9.54 8.07 9.04
CA MET A 119 8.19 7.72 8.57
C MET A 119 7.14 7.93 9.68
N CYS A 120 7.44 7.50 10.91
CA CYS A 120 6.57 7.73 12.07
C CYS A 120 6.36 9.22 12.35
N LEU A 121 7.43 10.01 12.35
CA LEU A 121 7.32 11.46 12.55
C LEU A 121 6.53 12.14 11.44
N GLY A 122 6.81 11.82 10.18
CA GLY A 122 6.06 12.37 9.04
C GLY A 122 4.58 12.03 9.10
N CYS A 123 4.25 10.79 9.43
CA CYS A 123 2.88 10.33 9.65
C CYS A 123 2.22 11.11 10.80
N GLY A 124 2.88 11.18 11.96
CA GLY A 124 2.38 11.88 13.14
C GLY A 124 2.09 13.36 12.89
N ILE A 125 3.02 14.07 12.26
CA ILE A 125 2.86 15.49 11.93
C ILE A 125 1.71 15.70 10.94
N SER A 126 1.61 14.85 9.91
CA SER A 126 0.53 14.94 8.92
C SER A 126 -0.85 14.74 9.54
N CYS A 127 -0.98 13.73 10.41
CA CYS A 127 -2.22 13.42 11.13
C CYS A 127 -2.61 14.55 12.10
N ALA A 128 -1.64 15.08 12.83
CA ALA A 128 -1.84 16.17 13.76
C ALA A 128 -2.23 17.48 13.04
N ALA A 129 -1.62 17.78 11.89
CA ALA A 129 -2.02 18.91 11.05
C ALA A 129 -3.43 18.73 10.52
N PHE A 130 -3.82 17.51 10.14
CA PHE A 130 -5.19 17.21 9.70
C PHE A 130 -6.21 17.40 10.83
N ALA A 131 -5.89 17.04 12.07
CA ALA A 131 -6.75 17.30 13.22
C ALA A 131 -7.04 18.81 13.40
N ILE A 132 -6.05 19.67 13.18
CA ILE A 132 -6.27 21.12 13.17
C ILE A 132 -7.22 21.54 12.03
N LEU A 133 -7.03 20.99 10.82
CA LEU A 133 -7.88 21.33 9.66
C LEU A 133 -9.36 20.99 9.86
N ILE A 134 -9.66 19.98 10.66
CA ILE A 134 -11.05 19.59 10.98
C ILE A 134 -11.61 20.25 12.26
N GLY A 135 -10.93 21.28 12.77
CA GLY A 135 -11.42 22.10 13.87
C GLY A 135 -10.81 21.81 15.24
N GLY A 136 -9.75 20.97 15.30
CA GLY A 136 -8.97 20.78 16.52
C GLY A 136 -8.09 21.99 16.84
N ASN A 137 -7.57 22.03 18.07
CA ASN A 137 -6.65 23.07 18.52
C ASN A 137 -5.23 22.51 18.79
N TYR A 138 -4.33 23.31 19.38
CA TYR A 138 -2.94 22.90 19.64
C TYR A 138 -2.81 21.72 20.59
N THR A 139 -3.73 21.53 21.53
CA THR A 139 -3.71 20.36 22.43
C THR A 139 -4.12 19.10 21.67
N ASP A 140 -5.09 19.22 20.76
CA ASP A 140 -5.51 18.13 19.86
C ASP A 140 -4.38 17.74 18.89
N PHE A 141 -3.58 18.73 18.44
CA PHE A 141 -2.38 18.47 17.64
C PHE A 141 -1.41 17.52 18.35
N ILE A 142 -1.07 17.82 19.61
CA ILE A 142 -0.13 17.01 20.40
C ILE A 142 -0.71 15.62 20.66
N ALA A 143 -1.97 15.55 21.06
CA ALA A 143 -2.68 14.29 21.30
C ALA A 143 -2.69 13.41 20.03
N THR A 144 -3.06 13.99 18.89
CA THR A 144 -3.13 13.28 17.61
C THR A 144 -1.74 12.82 17.14
N LEU A 145 -0.71 13.65 17.31
CA LEU A 145 0.66 13.31 16.93
C LEU A 145 1.12 12.02 17.64
N ILE A 146 0.92 11.96 18.96
CA ILE A 146 1.32 10.80 19.75
C ILE A 146 0.47 9.58 19.40
N THR A 147 -0.85 9.77 19.32
CA THR A 147 -1.80 8.67 19.09
C THR A 147 -1.65 8.08 17.70
N SER A 148 -1.40 8.88 16.67
CA SER A 148 -1.21 8.38 15.29
C SER A 148 0.09 7.60 15.11
N ILE A 149 1.18 8.02 15.76
CA ILE A 149 2.44 7.24 15.77
C ILE A 149 2.21 5.88 16.45
N LEU A 150 1.50 5.87 17.57
CA LEU A 150 1.14 4.64 18.26
C LEU A 150 0.25 3.76 17.38
N ALA A 151 -0.75 4.34 16.69
CA ALA A 151 -1.62 3.65 15.75
C ALA A 151 -0.85 2.93 14.64
N LEU A 152 0.09 3.64 14.01
CA LEU A 152 0.94 3.10 12.95
C LEU A 152 1.75 1.91 13.46
N HIS A 153 2.42 2.07 14.59
CA HIS A 153 3.27 1.02 15.16
C HIS A 153 2.50 -0.23 15.59
N LEU A 154 1.37 -0.05 16.26
CA LEU A 154 0.50 -1.16 16.68
C LEU A 154 -0.11 -1.89 15.47
N ASN A 155 -0.54 -1.15 14.44
CA ASN A 155 -1.09 -1.74 13.23
C ASN A 155 -0.07 -2.67 12.54
N GLU A 156 1.19 -2.25 12.44
CA GLU A 156 2.25 -3.09 11.88
C GLU A 156 2.48 -4.37 12.69
N ILE A 157 2.56 -4.27 14.03
CA ILE A 157 2.75 -5.42 14.91
C ILE A 157 1.58 -6.40 14.78
N ILE A 158 0.34 -5.91 14.84
CA ILE A 158 -0.86 -6.75 14.80
C ILE A 158 -1.02 -7.40 13.42
N ASN A 159 -0.79 -6.67 12.34
CA ASN A 159 -0.82 -7.22 10.99
C ASN A 159 0.26 -8.29 10.75
N ALA A 160 1.44 -8.10 11.33
CA ALA A 160 2.50 -9.10 11.27
C ALA A 160 2.13 -10.38 12.04
N ALA A 161 1.44 -10.25 13.19
CA ALA A 161 1.04 -11.38 14.03
C ALA A 161 -0.20 -12.11 13.50
N SER A 162 -1.21 -11.37 13.01
CA SER A 162 -2.51 -11.92 12.61
C SER A 162 -2.60 -12.37 11.15
N ASN A 163 -1.67 -11.92 10.30
CA ASN A 163 -1.73 -12.05 8.83
C ASN A 163 -3.04 -11.52 8.20
N THR A 164 -3.83 -10.72 8.91
CA THR A 164 -5.10 -10.16 8.44
C THR A 164 -5.13 -8.66 8.66
N VAL A 165 -5.24 -7.90 7.56
CA VAL A 165 -5.30 -6.44 7.57
C VAL A 165 -6.54 -5.94 8.32
N PHE A 166 -7.66 -6.66 8.23
CA PHE A 166 -8.91 -6.32 8.91
C PHE A 166 -8.74 -6.26 10.43
N LEU A 167 -8.16 -7.29 11.04
CA LEU A 167 -8.00 -7.38 12.49
C LEU A 167 -7.04 -6.29 13.02
N GLY A 168 -5.97 -6.01 12.30
CA GLY A 168 -5.03 -4.94 12.67
C GLY A 168 -5.69 -3.57 12.68
N ASN A 169 -6.51 -3.26 11.67
CA ASN A 169 -7.22 -1.98 11.61
C ASN A 169 -8.33 -1.86 12.65
N PHE A 170 -9.06 -2.95 12.93
CA PHE A 170 -10.08 -2.99 13.99
C PHE A 170 -9.47 -2.73 15.38
N ILE A 171 -8.46 -3.51 15.76
CA ILE A 171 -7.80 -3.37 17.07
C ILE A 171 -7.03 -2.04 17.14
N GLY A 172 -6.36 -1.65 16.06
CA GLY A 172 -5.63 -0.38 15.98
C GLY A 172 -6.55 0.82 16.22
N SER A 173 -7.69 0.89 15.54
CA SER A 173 -8.66 1.98 15.71
C SER A 173 -9.35 1.98 17.08
N LEU A 174 -9.59 0.80 17.66
CA LEU A 174 -10.10 0.68 19.03
C LEU A 174 -9.10 1.25 20.05
N ILE A 175 -7.81 0.86 19.96
CA ILE A 175 -6.77 1.36 20.86
C ILE A 175 -6.56 2.87 20.68
N VAL A 176 -6.53 3.36 19.43
CA VAL A 176 -6.49 4.80 19.12
C VAL A 176 -7.59 5.55 19.86
N SER A 177 -8.82 5.06 19.79
CA SER A 177 -9.97 5.69 20.44
C SER A 177 -9.85 5.70 21.96
N VAL A 178 -9.37 4.61 22.56
CA VAL A 178 -9.11 4.54 24.01
C VAL A 178 -8.05 5.57 24.42
N VAL A 179 -6.95 5.66 23.69
CA VAL A 179 -5.87 6.61 23.98
C VAL A 179 -6.34 8.06 23.82
N ALA A 180 -7.14 8.35 22.78
CA ALA A 180 -7.73 9.67 22.57
C ALA A 180 -8.64 10.08 23.75
N ILE A 181 -9.47 9.15 24.25
CA ILE A 181 -10.31 9.38 25.43
C ILE A 181 -9.44 9.66 26.68
N LEU A 182 -8.38 8.90 26.87
CA LEU A 182 -7.47 9.12 28.00
C LEU A 182 -6.82 10.50 27.93
N PHE A 183 -6.36 10.93 26.76
CA PHE A 183 -5.80 12.27 26.57
C PHE A 183 -6.83 13.37 26.82
N SER A 184 -8.07 13.21 26.36
CA SER A 184 -9.15 14.15 26.65
C SER A 184 -9.40 14.29 28.16
N LYS A 185 -9.41 13.18 28.92
CA LYS A 185 -9.61 13.20 30.38
C LYS A 185 -8.48 13.88 31.17
N ILE A 186 -7.26 13.86 30.68
CA ILE A 186 -6.13 14.55 31.32
C ILE A 186 -5.95 16.00 30.83
N GLY A 187 -6.88 16.48 29.99
CA GLY A 187 -6.83 17.85 29.46
C GLY A 187 -5.90 18.03 28.25
N LEU A 188 -5.35 16.94 27.72
CA LEU A 188 -4.59 16.87 26.49
C LEU A 188 -5.55 16.45 25.36
N GLY A 189 -6.19 17.43 24.71
CA GLY A 189 -7.19 17.19 23.68
C GLY A 189 -8.54 17.76 24.11
N SER A 190 -8.93 18.87 23.51
CA SER A 190 -10.21 19.55 23.76
C SER A 190 -11.32 19.01 22.86
N SER A 191 -10.96 18.53 21.67
CA SER A 191 -11.88 17.91 20.72
C SER A 191 -11.56 16.43 20.56
N LEU A 192 -12.32 15.58 21.25
CA LEU A 192 -12.20 14.13 21.13
C LEU A 192 -12.40 13.66 19.69
N GLU A 193 -13.36 14.28 18.97
CA GLU A 193 -13.65 13.97 17.58
C GLU A 193 -12.45 14.25 16.67
N SER A 194 -11.87 15.46 16.74
CA SER A 194 -10.69 15.82 15.93
C SER A 194 -9.49 14.93 16.22
N THR A 195 -9.28 14.59 17.50
CA THR A 195 -8.19 13.69 17.92
C THR A 195 -8.38 12.28 17.37
N ILE A 196 -9.58 11.69 17.47
CA ILE A 196 -9.84 10.34 16.95
C ILE A 196 -9.72 10.32 15.43
N VAL A 197 -10.42 11.23 14.73
CA VAL A 197 -10.41 11.27 13.26
C VAL A 197 -9.01 11.50 12.71
N GLY A 198 -8.24 12.42 13.29
CA GLY A 198 -6.84 12.63 12.91
C GLY A 198 -5.97 11.39 13.15
N SER A 199 -6.16 10.72 14.29
CA SER A 199 -5.32 9.60 14.68
C SER A 199 -5.58 8.30 13.92
N VAL A 200 -6.77 8.10 13.32
CA VAL A 200 -7.08 6.92 12.50
C VAL A 200 -6.61 7.05 11.05
N LEU A 201 -6.17 8.23 10.59
CA LEU A 201 -5.72 8.46 9.21
C LEU A 201 -4.67 7.47 8.71
N PRO A 202 -3.67 7.04 9.49
CA PRO A 202 -2.69 6.06 9.02
C PRO A 202 -3.30 4.70 8.69
N LEU A 203 -4.46 4.41 9.25
CA LEU A 203 -5.19 3.16 9.05
C LEU A 203 -6.10 3.21 7.82
N VAL A 204 -6.45 4.41 7.34
CA VAL A 204 -7.37 4.60 6.21
C VAL A 204 -6.73 4.14 4.90
N PRO A 205 -7.40 3.26 4.13
CA PRO A 205 -6.85 2.65 2.93
C PRO A 205 -6.96 3.57 1.70
N GLY A 206 -6.43 4.80 1.80
CA GLY A 206 -6.59 5.84 0.77
C GLY A 206 -5.97 5.45 -0.58
N VAL A 207 -4.75 4.91 -0.58
CA VAL A 207 -4.04 4.48 -1.80
C VAL A 207 -4.74 3.29 -2.45
N ALA A 208 -5.23 2.33 -1.66
CA ALA A 208 -5.98 1.18 -2.18
C ALA A 208 -7.29 1.63 -2.83
N PHE A 209 -8.04 2.53 -2.17
CA PHE A 209 -9.30 3.04 -2.69
C PHE A 209 -9.12 3.86 -3.98
N THR A 210 -8.21 4.83 -3.97
CA THR A 210 -7.94 5.67 -5.15
C THR A 210 -7.37 4.87 -6.31
N GLY A 211 -6.51 3.87 -6.03
CA GLY A 211 -6.01 2.93 -7.02
C GLY A 211 -7.12 2.07 -7.62
N GLY A 212 -8.05 1.58 -6.79
CA GLY A 212 -9.22 0.81 -7.26
C GLY A 212 -10.14 1.62 -8.16
N VAL A 213 -10.44 2.87 -7.79
CA VAL A 213 -11.23 3.78 -8.65
C VAL A 213 -10.53 4.05 -9.98
N ARG A 214 -9.21 4.21 -9.98
CA ARG A 214 -8.44 4.41 -11.20
C ARG A 214 -8.44 3.16 -12.08
N ASP A 215 -8.28 1.96 -11.50
CA ASP A 215 -8.39 0.69 -12.23
C ASP A 215 -9.77 0.54 -12.90
N PHE A 216 -10.86 0.99 -12.25
CA PHE A 216 -12.19 1.06 -12.89
C PHE A 216 -12.23 2.01 -14.09
N ILE A 217 -11.66 3.21 -13.94
CA ILE A 217 -11.64 4.21 -15.02
C ILE A 217 -10.85 3.71 -16.24
N THR A 218 -9.79 2.94 -16.01
CA THR A 218 -8.95 2.35 -17.07
C THR A 218 -9.54 1.05 -17.67
N GLY A 219 -10.68 0.56 -17.13
CA GLY A 219 -11.38 -0.62 -17.63
C GLY A 219 -10.96 -1.94 -16.98
N ASP A 220 -10.07 -1.93 -16.01
CA ASP A 220 -9.70 -3.13 -15.23
C ASP A 220 -10.70 -3.34 -14.09
N LEU A 221 -11.87 -3.88 -14.45
CA LEU A 221 -12.99 -4.07 -13.51
C LEU A 221 -12.66 -5.06 -12.38
N ILE A 222 -11.86 -6.08 -12.65
CA ILE A 222 -11.51 -7.11 -11.66
C ILE A 222 -10.62 -6.52 -10.58
N SER A 223 -9.55 -5.85 -10.98
CA SER A 223 -8.62 -5.21 -10.06
C SER A 223 -9.27 -4.06 -9.29
N GLY A 224 -10.05 -3.23 -9.99
CA GLY A 224 -10.81 -2.15 -9.38
C GLY A 224 -11.78 -2.65 -8.31
N THR A 225 -12.56 -3.70 -8.62
CA THR A 225 -13.49 -4.30 -7.65
C THR A 225 -12.75 -4.85 -6.44
N ALA A 226 -11.68 -5.63 -6.65
CA ALA A 226 -10.93 -6.23 -5.57
C ALA A 226 -10.35 -5.18 -4.59
N ARG A 227 -9.74 -4.11 -5.13
CA ARG A 227 -9.17 -3.02 -4.31
C ARG A 227 -10.24 -2.20 -3.59
N CYS A 228 -11.35 -1.88 -4.25
CA CYS A 228 -12.43 -1.13 -3.61
C CYS A 228 -13.10 -1.92 -2.49
N ILE A 229 -13.38 -3.22 -2.69
CA ILE A 229 -13.92 -4.08 -1.64
C ILE A 229 -12.94 -4.18 -0.47
N GLU A 230 -11.64 -4.38 -0.72
CA GLU A 230 -10.62 -4.39 0.34
C GLU A 230 -10.63 -3.08 1.13
N ALA A 231 -10.67 -1.94 0.46
CA ALA A 231 -10.71 -0.63 1.11
C ALA A 231 -12.00 -0.42 1.94
N ILE A 232 -13.16 -0.85 1.42
CA ILE A 232 -14.42 -0.79 2.15
C ILE A 232 -14.37 -1.65 3.41
N MET A 233 -13.85 -2.88 3.32
CA MET A 233 -13.73 -3.78 4.48
C MET A 233 -12.80 -3.21 5.55
N ILE A 234 -11.70 -2.55 5.16
CA ILE A 234 -10.82 -1.84 6.10
C ILE A 234 -11.57 -0.67 6.76
N GLY A 235 -12.30 0.12 5.97
CA GLY A 235 -13.12 1.22 6.50
C GLY A 235 -14.16 0.74 7.52
N ILE A 236 -14.82 -0.38 7.24
CA ILE A 236 -15.75 -1.04 8.16
C ILE A 236 -15.03 -1.46 9.45
N ALA A 237 -13.83 -2.06 9.34
CA ALA A 237 -13.04 -2.46 10.51
C ALA A 237 -12.72 -1.28 11.42
N ILE A 238 -12.27 -0.15 10.83
CA ILE A 238 -11.98 1.10 11.55
C ILE A 238 -13.25 1.63 12.24
N ALA A 239 -14.36 1.71 11.50
CA ALA A 239 -15.62 2.22 12.02
C ALA A 239 -16.13 1.38 13.20
N PHE A 240 -16.03 0.05 13.11
CA PHE A 240 -16.38 -0.84 14.22
C PHE A 240 -15.46 -0.66 15.43
N GLY A 241 -14.14 -0.53 15.23
CA GLY A 241 -13.19 -0.32 16.32
C GLY A 241 -13.46 0.97 17.10
N VAL A 242 -13.64 2.09 16.38
CA VAL A 242 -14.03 3.37 16.98
C VAL A 242 -15.43 3.28 17.62
N GLY A 243 -16.41 2.71 16.91
CA GLY A 243 -17.79 2.61 17.37
C GLY A 243 -17.95 1.81 18.65
N VAL A 244 -17.29 0.65 18.77
CA VAL A 244 -17.29 -0.17 20.00
C VAL A 244 -16.70 0.64 21.17
N CYS A 245 -15.56 1.29 20.95
CA CYS A 245 -14.92 2.11 22.00
C CYS A 245 -15.85 3.24 22.47
N MET A 246 -16.44 4.00 21.54
CA MET A 246 -17.33 5.11 21.86
C MET A 246 -18.63 4.66 22.54
N THR A 247 -19.18 3.53 22.12
CA THR A 247 -20.39 2.96 22.75
C THR A 247 -20.12 2.57 24.20
N VAL A 248 -19.01 1.88 24.46
CA VAL A 248 -18.61 1.49 25.83
C VAL A 248 -18.32 2.74 26.67
N PHE A 249 -17.62 3.71 26.12
CA PHE A 249 -17.32 4.96 26.81
C PHE A 249 -18.59 5.71 27.22
N ASN A 250 -19.56 5.87 26.32
CA ASN A 250 -20.84 6.51 26.61
C ASN A 250 -21.67 5.73 27.64
N ALA A 251 -21.66 4.39 27.59
CA ALA A 251 -22.35 3.53 28.56
C ALA A 251 -21.77 3.63 29.98
N LEU A 252 -20.46 3.94 30.09
CA LEU A 252 -19.77 4.16 31.38
C LEU A 252 -19.93 5.59 31.91
N GLY A 253 -20.76 6.40 31.30
CA GLY A 253 -21.12 7.74 31.78
C GLY A 253 -20.50 8.90 30.99
N GLY A 254 -19.77 8.62 29.95
CA GLY A 254 -19.24 9.64 29.04
C GLY A 254 -18.25 10.64 29.70
N LEU A 255 -18.06 11.77 29.02
CA LEU A 255 -17.42 12.98 29.56
C LEU A 255 -18.48 13.92 30.08
#